data_f618c37bfd71846369fc53deb25a8f3b
#
_entry.id   f618c37bfd71846369fc53deb25a8f3b
#
_cell.length_a   1.000
_cell.length_b   1.000
_cell.length_c   1.000
_cell.angle_alpha   90.00
_cell.angle_beta   90.00
_cell.angle_gamma   90.00
#
_symmetry.space_group_name_H-M   'P 1'
#
loop_
_entity.id
_entity.type
_entity.pdbx_description
1 polymer ?
#
loop_
_entity_poly.entity_id
_entity_poly.type
_entity_poly.pdbx_seq_one_letter_code
_entity_poly.pdbx_strand_id
1 'polypeptide(L)'
;MYNQILSSLNDFIENDLSFGADQKKTLLNKHKLALTDSLDKGHWTTNLCLIASNLAKKNPRDIASSLIAKLENHPEIAKVEVAGPGFINIFLTREAFFNQVDDTHKNPNSFVEFSEISKEKIQIEFVSANPTGPLHVGHGRGAAYGDAIGRILQRLGHEVSREYYVNDAGRQIDILACSIFLRKFECFDELFVQE
;
A
#
# COMPACT_ATOMS: atom_id res chain seq x y z
N MET A 1 -3.39 -13.86 7.88
CA MET A 1 -4.58 -14.06 7.01
C MET A 1 -4.27 -14.00 5.51
N TYR A 2 -4.07 -12.84 4.87
CA TYR A 2 -3.76 -12.76 3.42
C TYR A 2 -2.59 -13.67 3.01
N ASN A 3 -1.45 -13.54 3.66
CA ASN A 3 -0.24 -14.32 3.37
C ASN A 3 -0.44 -15.83 3.58
N GLN A 4 -1.26 -16.25 4.51
CA GLN A 4 -1.55 -17.67 4.77
C GLN A 4 -2.39 -18.27 3.63
N ILE A 5 -3.43 -17.55 3.18
CA ILE A 5 -4.24 -17.97 2.03
C ILE A 5 -3.41 -17.95 0.76
N LEU A 6 -2.61 -16.90 0.53
CA LEU A 6 -1.71 -16.82 -0.62
C LEU A 6 -0.69 -17.96 -0.61
N SER A 7 -0.12 -18.29 0.55
CA SER A 7 0.77 -19.45 0.72
C SER A 7 0.06 -20.76 0.34
N SER A 8 -1.18 -20.97 0.79
CA SER A 8 -1.96 -22.17 0.45
C SER A 8 -2.23 -22.26 -1.07
N LEU A 9 -2.45 -21.14 -1.74
CA LEU A 9 -2.59 -21.09 -3.21
C LEU A 9 -1.26 -21.42 -3.91
N ASN A 10 -0.15 -20.88 -3.43
CA ASN A 10 1.18 -21.17 -3.96
C ASN A 10 1.56 -22.62 -3.75
N ASP A 11 1.29 -23.18 -2.58
CA ASP A 11 1.50 -24.61 -2.28
C ASP A 11 0.67 -25.53 -3.19
N PHE A 12 -0.55 -25.10 -3.54
CA PHE A 12 -1.35 -25.83 -4.52
C PHE A 12 -0.70 -25.82 -5.91
N ILE A 13 -0.15 -24.70 -6.34
CA ILE A 13 0.56 -24.60 -7.63
C ILE A 13 1.78 -25.52 -7.64
N GLU A 14 2.56 -25.50 -6.56
CA GLU A 14 3.82 -26.22 -6.50
C GLU A 14 3.64 -27.74 -6.33
N ASN A 15 2.68 -28.17 -5.52
CA ASN A 15 2.60 -29.55 -5.07
C ASN A 15 1.45 -30.36 -5.70
N ASP A 16 0.31 -29.71 -6.00
CA ASP A 16 -0.90 -30.42 -6.43
C ASP A 16 -1.14 -30.35 -7.92
N LEU A 17 -0.55 -29.36 -8.60
CA LEU A 17 -0.66 -29.24 -10.06
C LEU A 17 0.49 -29.98 -10.78
N SER A 18 0.12 -30.89 -11.66
CA SER A 18 1.08 -31.63 -12.52
C SER A 18 1.58 -30.74 -13.68
N PHE A 19 2.24 -29.63 -13.35
CA PHE A 19 2.81 -28.70 -14.31
C PHE A 19 4.33 -28.72 -14.35
N GLY A 20 4.89 -28.41 -15.51
CA GLY A 20 6.33 -28.17 -15.64
C GLY A 20 6.76 -26.87 -14.93
N ALA A 21 8.06 -26.74 -14.66
CA ALA A 21 8.62 -25.59 -13.93
C ALA A 21 8.22 -24.22 -14.52
N ASP A 22 8.24 -24.07 -15.83
CA ASP A 22 7.88 -22.81 -16.51
C ASP A 22 6.41 -22.47 -16.37
N GLN A 23 5.52 -23.48 -16.37
CA GLN A 23 4.09 -23.29 -16.17
C GLN A 23 3.79 -22.89 -14.72
N LYS A 24 4.45 -23.52 -13.74
CA LYS A 24 4.33 -23.15 -12.33
C LYS A 24 4.81 -21.72 -12.09
N LYS A 25 5.97 -21.36 -12.62
CA LYS A 25 6.49 -19.99 -12.56
C LYS A 25 5.53 -18.97 -13.17
N THR A 26 4.92 -19.32 -14.30
CA THR A 26 3.92 -18.47 -14.96
C THR A 26 2.67 -18.29 -14.09
N LEU A 27 2.20 -19.35 -13.44
CA LEU A 27 1.07 -19.29 -12.52
C LEU A 27 1.37 -18.44 -11.30
N LEU A 28 2.50 -18.66 -10.63
CA LEU A 28 2.94 -17.89 -9.46
C LEU A 28 3.00 -16.39 -9.75
N ASN A 29 3.43 -16.01 -10.96
CA ASN A 29 3.53 -14.60 -11.35
C ASN A 29 2.20 -13.97 -11.81
N LYS A 30 1.24 -14.76 -12.28
CA LYS A 30 0.01 -14.24 -12.91
C LYS A 30 -1.25 -14.40 -12.07
N HIS A 31 -1.30 -15.39 -11.19
CA HIS A 31 -2.48 -15.51 -10.33
C HIS A 31 -2.54 -14.33 -9.34
N LYS A 32 -3.75 -13.97 -8.97
CA LYS A 32 -4.00 -12.88 -8.03
C LYS A 32 -4.97 -13.35 -6.96
N LEU A 33 -4.70 -12.95 -5.75
CA LEU A 33 -5.66 -12.98 -4.65
C LEU A 33 -6.08 -11.53 -4.40
N ALA A 34 -7.34 -11.22 -4.61
CA ALA A 34 -7.87 -9.85 -4.51
C ALA A 34 -9.10 -9.81 -3.62
N LEU A 35 -9.38 -8.64 -3.03
CA LEU A 35 -10.65 -8.40 -2.36
C LEU A 35 -11.79 -8.45 -3.38
N THR A 36 -12.93 -8.96 -2.96
CA THR A 36 -14.15 -8.89 -3.76
C THR A 36 -14.76 -7.48 -3.67
N ASP A 37 -15.55 -7.12 -4.64
CA ASP A 37 -16.31 -5.86 -4.67
C ASP A 37 -17.56 -5.87 -3.77
N SER A 38 -17.94 -7.04 -3.25
CA SER A 38 -19.17 -7.22 -2.49
C SER A 38 -19.07 -8.48 -1.61
N LEU A 39 -19.53 -8.40 -0.37
CA LEU A 39 -19.44 -9.48 0.62
C LEU A 39 -20.27 -10.73 0.27
N ASP A 40 -21.31 -10.59 -0.55
CA ASP A 40 -22.08 -11.73 -1.06
C ASP A 40 -21.25 -12.63 -2.01
N LYS A 41 -20.16 -12.09 -2.56
CA LYS A 41 -19.16 -12.84 -3.36
C LYS A 41 -17.99 -13.35 -2.52
N GLY A 42 -18.08 -13.27 -1.20
CA GLY A 42 -16.98 -13.61 -0.29
C GLY A 42 -16.06 -12.43 0.03
N HIS A 43 -14.97 -12.70 0.72
CA HIS A 43 -14.00 -11.69 1.13
C HIS A 43 -12.84 -11.58 0.13
N TRP A 44 -12.43 -12.72 -0.43
CA TRP A 44 -11.34 -12.82 -1.38
C TRP A 44 -11.76 -13.57 -2.63
N THR A 45 -11.15 -13.25 -3.75
CA THR A 45 -11.31 -13.99 -5.01
C THR A 45 -9.95 -14.24 -5.65
N THR A 46 -9.81 -15.39 -6.32
CA THR A 46 -8.60 -15.70 -7.10
C THR A 46 -8.96 -16.18 -8.50
N ASN A 47 -8.12 -15.83 -9.48
CA ASN A 47 -8.22 -16.26 -10.87
C ASN A 47 -7.34 -17.48 -11.18
N LEU A 48 -6.80 -18.14 -10.16
CA LEU A 48 -5.83 -19.23 -10.31
C LEU A 48 -6.33 -20.33 -11.23
N CYS A 49 -7.55 -20.84 -10.98
CA CYS A 49 -8.10 -21.94 -11.78
C CYS A 49 -8.34 -21.56 -13.25
N LEU A 50 -8.68 -20.32 -13.52
CA LEU A 50 -8.84 -19.80 -14.87
C LEU A 50 -7.51 -19.81 -15.63
N ILE A 51 -6.44 -19.34 -15.01
CA ILE A 51 -5.11 -19.32 -15.63
C ILE A 51 -4.57 -20.76 -15.77
N ALA A 52 -4.72 -21.57 -14.73
CA ALA A 52 -4.27 -22.96 -14.74
C ALA A 52 -4.97 -23.80 -15.84
N SER A 53 -6.28 -23.58 -16.05
CA SER A 53 -7.04 -24.28 -17.08
C SER A 53 -6.55 -23.94 -18.50
N ASN A 54 -6.23 -22.68 -18.74
CA ASN A 54 -5.67 -22.23 -20.02
C ASN A 54 -4.31 -22.89 -20.31
N LEU A 55 -3.47 -23.01 -19.27
CA LEU A 55 -2.15 -23.64 -19.38
C LEU A 55 -2.23 -25.17 -19.54
N ALA A 56 -3.15 -25.81 -18.84
CA ALA A 56 -3.36 -27.26 -18.86
C ALA A 56 -4.22 -27.75 -20.01
N LYS A 57 -4.97 -26.84 -20.67
CA LYS A 57 -6.06 -27.16 -21.61
C LYS A 57 -7.09 -28.13 -20.99
N LYS A 58 -7.37 -27.93 -19.69
CA LYS A 58 -8.35 -28.69 -18.89
C LYS A 58 -9.54 -27.81 -18.52
N ASN A 59 -10.64 -28.45 -18.13
CA ASN A 59 -11.80 -27.71 -17.64
C ASN A 59 -11.44 -26.96 -16.33
N PRO A 60 -11.72 -25.65 -16.22
CA PRO A 60 -11.47 -24.90 -14.99
C PRO A 60 -12.14 -25.49 -13.75
N ARG A 61 -13.30 -26.12 -13.92
CA ARG A 61 -14.05 -26.72 -12.80
C ARG A 61 -13.35 -27.92 -12.19
N ASP A 62 -12.62 -28.71 -12.97
CA ASP A 62 -11.89 -29.87 -12.46
C ASP A 62 -10.72 -29.41 -11.56
N ILE A 63 -10.02 -28.37 -12.00
CA ILE A 63 -8.95 -27.74 -11.20
C ILE A 63 -9.53 -27.09 -9.95
N ALA A 64 -10.68 -26.42 -10.09
CA ALA A 64 -11.37 -25.78 -8.99
C ALA A 64 -11.77 -26.77 -7.88
N SER A 65 -12.27 -27.95 -8.26
CA SER A 65 -12.65 -28.98 -7.30
C SER A 65 -11.48 -29.42 -6.42
N SER A 66 -10.28 -29.60 -7.01
CA SER A 66 -9.07 -29.95 -6.27
C SER A 66 -8.61 -28.81 -5.36
N LEU A 67 -8.68 -27.57 -5.82
CA LEU A 67 -8.33 -26.39 -5.01
C LEU A 67 -9.30 -26.19 -3.86
N ILE A 68 -10.61 -26.34 -4.10
CA ILE A 68 -11.66 -26.24 -3.06
C ILE A 68 -11.38 -27.23 -1.95
N ALA A 69 -11.17 -28.52 -2.28
CA ALA A 69 -10.91 -29.56 -1.30
C ALA A 69 -9.68 -29.23 -0.42
N LYS A 70 -8.69 -28.55 -0.96
CA LYS A 70 -7.52 -28.08 -0.19
C LYS A 70 -7.87 -26.89 0.71
N LEU A 71 -8.56 -25.90 0.17
CA LEU A 71 -8.89 -24.67 0.89
C LEU A 71 -9.94 -24.87 1.99
N GLU A 72 -10.89 -25.77 1.82
CA GLU A 72 -11.90 -26.10 2.86
C GLU A 72 -11.30 -26.67 4.14
N ASN A 73 -10.08 -27.21 4.08
CA ASN A 73 -9.36 -27.66 5.27
C ASN A 73 -8.60 -26.53 6.00
N HIS A 74 -8.62 -25.30 5.47
CA HIS A 74 -7.93 -24.19 6.09
C HIS A 74 -8.76 -23.59 7.24
N PRO A 75 -8.20 -23.42 8.46
CA PRO A 75 -8.98 -23.02 9.64
C PRO A 75 -9.63 -21.65 9.55
N GLU A 76 -9.09 -20.77 8.72
CA GLU A 76 -9.62 -19.42 8.52
C GLU A 76 -10.68 -19.33 7.42
N ILE A 77 -10.95 -20.42 6.70
CA ILE A 77 -11.90 -20.44 5.58
C ILE A 77 -13.21 -21.10 6.02
N ALA A 78 -14.31 -20.35 5.91
CA ALA A 78 -15.66 -20.86 6.19
C ALA A 78 -16.29 -21.55 4.99
N LYS A 79 -16.00 -21.07 3.78
CA LYS A 79 -16.63 -21.56 2.54
C LYS A 79 -15.80 -21.14 1.34
N VAL A 80 -15.83 -21.98 0.31
CA VAL A 80 -15.23 -21.69 -1.01
C VAL A 80 -16.24 -21.95 -2.10
N GLU A 81 -16.35 -21.06 -3.08
CA GLU A 81 -17.27 -21.18 -4.19
C GLU A 81 -16.61 -20.91 -5.53
N VAL A 82 -17.02 -21.67 -6.55
CA VAL A 82 -16.65 -21.36 -7.94
C VAL A 82 -17.55 -20.26 -8.48
N ALA A 83 -16.96 -19.23 -9.02
CA ALA A 83 -17.68 -18.11 -9.64
C ALA A 83 -17.32 -17.98 -11.13
N GLY A 84 -18.31 -17.78 -11.97
CA GLY A 84 -18.14 -17.56 -13.39
C GLY A 84 -17.32 -18.64 -14.10
N PRO A 85 -16.35 -18.26 -14.95
CA PRO A 85 -15.60 -19.20 -15.80
C PRO A 85 -14.45 -19.91 -15.09
N GLY A 86 -14.28 -19.76 -13.75
CA GLY A 86 -13.20 -20.41 -12.99
C GLY A 86 -12.52 -19.50 -11.97
N PHE A 87 -13.18 -18.44 -11.53
CA PHE A 87 -12.80 -17.71 -10.33
C PHE A 87 -13.19 -18.52 -9.08
N ILE A 88 -12.42 -18.38 -8.04
CA ILE A 88 -12.70 -18.98 -6.74
C ILE A 88 -12.94 -17.86 -5.74
N ASN A 89 -14.12 -17.83 -5.16
CA ASN A 89 -14.51 -16.93 -4.09
C ASN A 89 -14.29 -17.59 -2.74
N ILE A 90 -13.67 -16.89 -1.81
CA ILE A 90 -13.27 -17.39 -0.51
C ILE A 90 -13.99 -16.57 0.57
N PHE A 91 -14.72 -17.27 1.44
CA PHE A 91 -15.41 -16.72 2.59
C PHE A 91 -14.61 -17.08 3.84
N LEU A 92 -14.21 -16.07 4.61
CA LEU A 92 -13.45 -16.26 5.83
C LEU A 92 -14.36 -16.53 7.02
N THR A 93 -13.86 -17.25 8.00
CA THR A 93 -14.53 -17.42 9.28
C THR A 93 -14.54 -16.13 10.08
N ARG A 94 -15.47 -15.97 11.00
CA ARG A 94 -15.50 -14.84 11.93
C ARG A 94 -14.26 -14.81 12.81
N GLU A 95 -13.81 -15.96 13.22
CA GLU A 95 -12.61 -16.17 14.03
C GLU A 95 -11.35 -15.65 13.34
N ALA A 96 -11.26 -15.79 12.01
CA ALA A 96 -10.14 -15.27 11.24
C ALA A 96 -9.98 -13.75 11.40
N PHE A 97 -11.10 -13.01 11.43
CA PHE A 97 -11.07 -11.56 11.67
C PHE A 97 -10.68 -11.22 13.09
N PHE A 98 -11.22 -11.93 14.09
CA PHE A 98 -10.84 -11.69 15.49
C PHE A 98 -9.37 -11.99 15.73
N ASN A 99 -8.85 -13.09 15.21
CA ASN A 99 -7.45 -13.44 15.32
C ASN A 99 -6.56 -12.37 14.66
N GLN A 100 -6.96 -11.84 13.50
CA GLN A 100 -6.22 -10.77 12.83
C GLN A 100 -6.19 -9.48 13.66
N VAL A 101 -7.29 -9.11 14.31
CA VAL A 101 -7.36 -7.94 15.20
C VAL A 101 -6.46 -8.15 16.42
N ASP A 102 -6.53 -9.33 17.05
CA ASP A 102 -5.70 -9.68 18.19
C ASP A 102 -4.21 -9.67 17.86
N ASP A 103 -3.82 -10.27 16.72
CA ASP A 103 -2.45 -10.29 16.25
C ASP A 103 -1.94 -8.87 15.94
N THR A 104 -2.78 -8.03 15.33
CA THR A 104 -2.44 -6.64 15.06
C THR A 104 -2.28 -5.85 16.36
N HIS A 105 -3.12 -6.12 17.37
CA HIS A 105 -3.01 -5.48 18.68
C HIS A 105 -1.75 -5.88 19.43
N LYS A 106 -1.40 -7.16 19.40
CA LYS A 106 -0.17 -7.69 20.04
C LYS A 106 1.09 -7.22 19.33
N ASN A 107 1.06 -7.15 18.00
CA ASN A 107 2.19 -6.79 17.16
C ASN A 107 1.81 -5.74 16.11
N PRO A 108 1.62 -4.46 16.49
CA PRO A 108 1.21 -3.40 15.56
C PRO A 108 2.18 -3.22 14.38
N ASN A 109 3.41 -3.69 14.56
CA ASN A 109 4.46 -3.59 13.55
C ASN A 109 4.37 -4.68 12.47
N SER A 110 3.86 -5.87 12.80
CA SER A 110 3.76 -6.99 11.84
C SER A 110 2.70 -6.80 10.77
N PHE A 111 1.73 -5.90 11.00
CA PHE A 111 0.66 -5.62 10.02
C PHE A 111 1.18 -5.10 8.67
N VAL A 112 2.40 -4.56 8.63
CA VAL A 112 3.00 -3.91 7.45
C VAL A 112 4.41 -4.45 7.15
N GLU A 113 4.75 -5.66 7.58
CA GLU A 113 6.00 -6.29 7.17
C GLU A 113 5.83 -6.93 5.78
N PHE A 114 6.28 -6.21 4.77
CA PHE A 114 6.41 -6.73 3.41
C PHE A 114 7.84 -7.25 3.22
N SER A 115 8.04 -8.52 3.45
CA SER A 115 9.36 -9.18 3.31
C SER A 115 9.89 -9.23 1.87
N GLU A 116 9.04 -8.95 0.89
CA GLU A 116 9.36 -9.08 -0.54
C GLU A 116 9.62 -7.75 -1.24
N ILE A 117 9.51 -6.61 -0.55
CA ILE A 117 9.77 -5.30 -1.16
C ILE A 117 11.29 -5.06 -1.19
N SER A 118 11.81 -4.85 -2.37
CA SER A 118 13.18 -4.37 -2.58
C SER A 118 13.35 -3.03 -1.86
N LYS A 119 14.31 -2.97 -0.92
CA LYS A 119 14.62 -1.73 -0.19
C LYS A 119 15.27 -0.74 -1.13
N GLU A 120 14.69 0.45 -1.23
CA GLU A 120 15.18 1.54 -2.07
C GLU A 120 15.52 2.76 -1.22
N LYS A 121 16.42 3.61 -1.73
CA LYS A 121 16.67 4.95 -1.20
C LYS A 121 15.73 5.91 -1.89
N ILE A 122 14.86 6.55 -1.11
CA ILE A 122 13.81 7.43 -1.61
C ILE A 122 14.00 8.82 -1.00
N GLN A 123 14.06 9.82 -1.84
CA GLN A 123 14.09 11.22 -1.46
C GLN A 123 12.71 11.83 -1.70
N ILE A 124 12.18 12.53 -0.70
CA ILE A 124 10.89 13.21 -0.80
C ILE A 124 11.10 14.68 -0.46
N GLU A 125 10.92 15.53 -1.45
CA GLU A 125 10.85 16.97 -1.26
C GLU A 125 9.39 17.40 -1.12
N PHE A 126 9.08 18.19 -0.08
CA PHE A 126 7.74 18.70 0.12
C PHE A 126 7.73 20.03 0.87
N VAL A 127 6.64 20.77 0.72
CA VAL A 127 6.44 22.17 1.11
C VAL A 127 7.25 23.11 0.23
N SER A 128 8.57 23.20 0.40
CA SER A 128 9.51 24.02 -0.40
C SER A 128 8.95 25.40 -0.76
N ALA A 129 8.36 26.08 0.25
CA ALA A 129 7.67 27.34 0.05
C ALA A 129 8.66 28.51 -0.06
N ASN A 130 8.37 29.42 -1.00
CA ASN A 130 9.13 30.68 -1.11
C ASN A 130 8.91 31.54 0.16
N PRO A 131 9.96 32.18 0.71
CA PRO A 131 9.89 32.96 1.95
C PRO A 131 9.33 34.39 1.72
N THR A 132 8.33 34.53 0.85
CA THR A 132 7.76 35.83 0.41
C THR A 132 6.44 36.15 1.10
N GLY A 133 6.01 35.34 2.06
CA GLY A 133 4.78 35.54 2.80
C GLY A 133 4.55 34.44 3.83
N PRO A 134 3.47 34.56 4.64
CA PRO A 134 3.13 33.53 5.60
C PRO A 134 2.71 32.22 4.92
N LEU A 135 2.96 31.10 5.58
CA LEU A 135 2.44 29.81 5.14
C LEU A 135 0.92 29.81 5.17
N HIS A 136 0.29 29.21 4.17
CA HIS A 136 -1.17 29.07 4.09
C HIS A 136 -1.58 27.59 4.09
N VAL A 137 -2.89 27.30 4.12
CA VAL A 137 -3.44 25.94 4.21
C VAL A 137 -2.92 25.02 3.10
N GLY A 138 -2.61 25.53 1.92
CA GLY A 138 -2.00 24.74 0.84
C GLY A 138 -0.63 24.17 1.19
N HIS A 139 0.22 24.97 1.86
CA HIS A 139 1.51 24.51 2.37
C HIS A 139 1.32 23.47 3.48
N GLY A 140 0.37 23.69 4.40
CA GLY A 140 0.02 22.73 5.46
C GLY A 140 -0.46 21.38 4.91
N ARG A 141 -1.28 21.42 3.85
CA ARG A 141 -1.71 20.20 3.14
C ARG A 141 -0.52 19.47 2.52
N GLY A 142 0.38 20.19 1.84
CA GLY A 142 1.59 19.62 1.27
C GLY A 142 2.49 18.99 2.32
N ALA A 143 2.65 19.64 3.49
CA ALA A 143 3.41 19.14 4.61
C ALA A 143 2.83 17.82 5.15
N ALA A 144 1.52 17.79 5.44
CA ALA A 144 0.84 16.60 5.95
C ALA A 144 0.91 15.43 4.96
N TYR A 145 0.71 15.70 3.68
CA TYR A 145 0.78 14.68 2.62
C TYR A 145 2.19 14.12 2.46
N GLY A 146 3.21 14.98 2.37
CA GLY A 146 4.59 14.55 2.21
C GLY A 146 5.12 13.77 3.42
N ASP A 147 4.79 14.21 4.64
CA ASP A 147 5.17 13.48 5.86
C ASP A 147 4.46 12.12 5.95
N ALA A 148 3.17 12.05 5.61
CA ALA A 148 2.42 10.79 5.60
C ALA A 148 3.02 9.78 4.61
N ILE A 149 3.34 10.20 3.38
CA ILE A 149 4.02 9.36 2.40
C ILE A 149 5.37 8.88 2.93
N GLY A 150 6.17 9.79 3.50
CA GLY A 150 7.46 9.45 4.05
C GLY A 150 7.38 8.39 5.15
N ARG A 151 6.41 8.50 6.04
CA ARG A 151 6.15 7.51 7.10
C ARG A 151 5.72 6.16 6.54
N ILE A 152 4.84 6.15 5.53
CA ILE A 152 4.39 4.91 4.89
C ILE A 152 5.56 4.20 4.23
N LEU A 153 6.37 4.91 3.45
CA LEU A 153 7.52 4.34 2.76
C LEU A 153 8.59 3.82 3.73
N GLN A 154 8.86 4.55 4.83
CA GLN A 154 9.73 4.06 5.91
C GLN A 154 9.17 2.79 6.55
N ARG A 155 7.85 2.73 6.73
CA ARG A 155 7.18 1.56 7.29
C ARG A 155 7.26 0.35 6.37
N LEU A 156 7.25 0.56 5.06
CA LEU A 156 7.49 -0.46 4.03
C LEU A 156 8.95 -0.93 3.97
N GLY A 157 9.85 -0.30 4.72
CA GLY A 157 11.26 -0.70 4.85
C GLY A 157 12.21 0.05 3.92
N HIS A 158 11.74 1.07 3.19
CA HIS A 158 12.60 1.93 2.39
C HIS A 158 13.43 2.88 3.26
N GLU A 159 14.61 3.27 2.77
CA GLU A 159 15.44 4.34 3.35
C GLU A 159 14.93 5.69 2.81
N VAL A 160 14.23 6.47 3.64
CA VAL A 160 13.56 7.71 3.20
C VAL A 160 14.26 8.93 3.80
N SER A 161 14.75 9.80 2.93
CA SER A 161 15.18 11.16 3.29
C SER A 161 14.07 12.17 2.97
N ARG A 162 13.86 13.11 3.89
CA ARG A 162 12.92 14.23 3.71
C ARG A 162 13.71 15.49 3.48
N GLU A 163 13.32 16.23 2.45
CA GLU A 163 14.01 17.44 2.05
C GLU A 163 13.06 18.63 1.93
N TYR A 164 13.60 19.78 2.21
CA TYR A 164 12.96 21.07 2.02
C TYR A 164 13.91 21.94 1.19
N TYR A 165 13.45 22.42 0.05
CA TYR A 165 14.23 23.35 -0.76
C TYR A 165 14.13 24.75 -0.15
N VAL A 166 15.26 25.27 0.32
CA VAL A 166 15.37 26.66 0.82
C VAL A 166 15.65 27.58 -0.35
N ASN A 167 14.66 28.41 -0.71
CA ASN A 167 14.86 29.44 -1.73
C ASN A 167 15.37 30.73 -1.08
N ASP A 168 16.68 30.91 -1.07
CA ASP A 168 17.39 32.03 -0.41
C ASP A 168 18.06 33.00 -1.41
N ALA A 169 17.70 32.93 -2.70
CA ALA A 169 18.30 33.75 -3.73
C ALA A 169 17.27 34.29 -4.74
N GLY A 170 17.68 35.29 -5.51
CA GLY A 170 16.90 35.85 -6.61
C GLY A 170 15.96 36.97 -6.21
N ARG A 171 15.23 37.50 -7.22
CA ARG A 171 14.40 38.72 -7.10
C ARG A 171 13.39 38.68 -5.95
N GLN A 172 12.84 37.51 -5.62
CA GLN A 172 11.86 37.41 -4.52
C GLN A 172 12.52 37.67 -3.15
N ILE A 173 13.76 37.24 -2.96
CA ILE A 173 14.53 37.50 -1.75
C ILE A 173 14.91 38.97 -1.66
N ASP A 174 15.28 39.61 -2.79
CA ASP A 174 15.55 41.04 -2.84
C ASP A 174 14.32 41.87 -2.44
N ILE A 175 13.13 41.48 -2.94
CA ILE A 175 11.87 42.13 -2.56
C ILE A 175 11.56 41.92 -1.08
N LEU A 176 11.79 40.72 -0.53
CA LEU A 176 11.62 40.42 0.90
C LEU A 176 12.56 41.26 1.75
N ALA A 177 13.83 41.36 1.36
CA ALA A 177 14.83 42.17 2.05
C ALA A 177 14.43 43.66 2.05
N CYS A 178 13.99 44.22 0.92
CA CYS A 178 13.44 45.58 0.82
C CYS A 178 12.20 45.76 1.73
N SER A 179 11.31 44.79 1.76
CA SER A 179 10.10 44.86 2.58
C SER A 179 10.44 44.88 4.08
N ILE A 180 11.38 44.05 4.53
CA ILE A 180 11.85 44.04 5.91
C ILE A 180 12.52 45.36 6.27
N PHE A 181 13.34 45.89 5.35
CA PHE A 181 14.01 47.15 5.56
C PHE A 181 13.02 48.30 5.73
N LEU A 182 12.01 48.41 4.85
CA LEU A 182 10.97 49.45 4.93
C LEU A 182 10.16 49.31 6.24
N ARG A 183 9.76 48.12 6.60
CA ARG A 183 9.05 47.87 7.87
C ARG A 183 9.84 48.28 9.09
N LYS A 184 11.16 48.10 9.06
CA LYS A 184 12.03 48.56 10.14
C LYS A 184 11.99 50.06 10.30
N PHE A 185 11.95 50.82 9.21
CA PHE A 185 11.82 52.30 9.24
C PHE A 185 10.46 52.73 9.74
N GLU A 186 9.38 52.11 9.30
CA GLU A 186 8.02 52.39 9.81
C GLU A 186 7.95 52.23 11.31
N CYS A 187 8.54 51.19 11.88
CA CYS A 187 8.60 51.00 13.34
C CYS A 187 9.43 52.07 14.07
N PHE A 188 10.45 52.67 13.44
CA PHE A 188 11.21 53.74 14.02
C PHE A 188 10.48 55.07 13.99
N ASP A 189 9.75 55.38 12.90
CA ASP A 189 8.93 56.58 12.77
C ASP A 189 7.78 56.60 13.81
N GLU A 190 7.12 55.47 14.07
CA GLU A 190 6.12 55.35 15.13
C GLU A 190 6.68 55.64 16.54
N LEU A 191 7.97 55.33 16.78
CA LEU A 191 8.62 55.62 18.03
C LEU A 191 9.00 57.09 18.21
N PHE A 192 9.19 57.83 17.12
CA PHE A 192 9.55 59.25 17.14
C PHE A 192 8.34 60.20 17.07
N VAL A 193 7.15 59.72 16.73
CA VAL A 193 5.90 60.51 16.66
C VAL A 193 5.18 60.55 18.03
N GLN A 194 5.68 59.84 19.06
CA GLN A 194 5.11 59.82 20.41
C GLN A 194 5.84 60.76 21.39
N GLU A 195 6.74 61.63 20.96
CA GLU A 195 7.28 62.78 21.70
C GLU A 195 6.69 64.09 21.16
#